data_e6d4b1ffa404acf95ce3e3211dcb8fbd
#
_entry.id   e6d4b1ffa404acf95ce3e3211dcb8fbd
#
_cell.length_a   1.000
_cell.length_b   1.000
_cell.length_c   1.000
_cell.angle_alpha   90.00
_cell.angle_beta   90.00
_cell.angle_gamma   90.00
#
_symmetry.space_group_name_H-M   'P 1'
#
loop_
_entity.id
_entity.type
_entity.pdbx_description
1 polymer ?
#
loop_
_entity_poly.entity_id
_entity_poly.type
_entity_poly.pdbx_seq_one_letter_code
_entity_poly.pdbx_strand_id
1 'polypeptide(L)'
;RNPIKKYLLIILTTAAFLLGLTYLFAYIPHKNSAIPLGMAIVHAIAPVFSNYKTIAALTSILSMVCFAVFSAAVFNQFIIHDFTGKRFYLLLSYPIKNSTIFLVKAVTAVILSISAMLLCNLLVFTFFYYTETIFPMVKGDAISASLFYDTGKLSLLFSVIAAAIGLISMQIGFVKKSSHITLIVSFAFSVLLSNLLDVSLLADLN
;
A
#
# COMPACT_ATOMS: atom_id res chain seq x y z
N ARG A 1 -17.63 -17.32 -11.27
CA ARG A 1 -17.00 -15.97 -11.31
C ARG A 1 -15.52 -16.13 -11.04
N ASN A 2 -14.65 -15.80 -12.02
CA ASN A 2 -13.19 -15.98 -11.93
C ASN A 2 -12.62 -15.12 -10.79
N PRO A 3 -12.01 -15.72 -9.75
CA PRO A 3 -11.44 -14.97 -8.63
C PRO A 3 -10.33 -14.00 -9.07
N ILE A 4 -9.57 -14.37 -10.09
CA ILE A 4 -8.48 -13.55 -10.66
C ILE A 4 -8.99 -12.19 -11.15
N LYS A 5 -10.15 -12.15 -11.82
CA LYS A 5 -10.75 -10.90 -12.31
C LYS A 5 -11.11 -9.94 -11.17
N LYS A 6 -11.53 -10.46 -10.01
CA LYS A 6 -11.84 -9.63 -8.84
C LYS A 6 -10.59 -8.98 -8.25
N TYR A 7 -9.49 -9.74 -8.08
CA TYR A 7 -8.23 -9.20 -7.56
C TYR A 7 -7.61 -8.19 -8.51
N LEU A 8 -7.64 -8.47 -9.82
CA LEU A 8 -7.14 -7.55 -10.83
C LEU A 8 -7.96 -6.24 -10.83
N LEU A 9 -9.27 -6.30 -10.68
CA LEU A 9 -10.12 -5.13 -10.59
C LEU A 9 -9.81 -4.32 -9.33
N ILE A 10 -9.60 -4.95 -8.18
CA ILE A 10 -9.22 -4.27 -6.94
C ILE A 10 -7.87 -3.57 -7.12
N ILE A 11 -6.86 -4.23 -7.70
CA ILE A 11 -5.54 -3.63 -7.95
C ILE A 11 -5.66 -2.43 -8.90
N LEU A 12 -6.48 -2.54 -9.95
CA LEU A 12 -6.68 -1.45 -10.89
C LEU A 12 -7.40 -0.25 -10.27
N THR A 13 -8.41 -0.49 -9.44
CA THR A 13 -9.13 0.58 -8.73
C THR A 13 -8.23 1.26 -7.69
N THR A 14 -7.41 0.50 -6.95
CA THR A 14 -6.42 1.08 -6.02
C THR A 14 -5.34 1.86 -6.76
N ALA A 15 -4.87 1.39 -7.91
CA ALA A 15 -3.91 2.13 -8.73
C ALA A 15 -4.48 3.46 -9.23
N ALA A 16 -5.72 3.47 -9.73
CA ALA A 16 -6.41 4.68 -10.17
C ALA A 16 -6.61 5.68 -9.01
N PHE A 17 -6.97 5.19 -7.83
CA PHE A 17 -7.12 6.00 -6.63
C PHE A 17 -5.78 6.63 -6.19
N LEU A 18 -4.71 5.84 -6.16
CA LEU A 18 -3.36 6.32 -5.80
C LEU A 18 -2.84 7.33 -6.83
N LEU A 19 -3.06 7.11 -8.12
CA LEU A 19 -2.74 8.09 -9.16
C LEU A 19 -3.47 9.41 -8.92
N GLY A 20 -4.77 9.38 -8.68
CA GLY A 20 -5.55 10.58 -8.38
C GLY A 20 -4.99 11.37 -7.20
N LEU A 21 -4.59 10.67 -6.13
CA LEU A 21 -3.98 11.29 -4.95
C LEU A 21 -2.58 11.85 -5.22
N THR A 22 -1.75 11.16 -6.02
CA THR A 22 -0.42 11.65 -6.40
C THR A 22 -0.52 12.97 -7.16
N TYR A 23 -1.47 13.07 -8.11
CA TYR A 23 -1.72 14.32 -8.81
C TYR A 23 -2.30 15.41 -7.90
N LEU A 24 -3.15 15.04 -6.96
CA LEU A 24 -3.67 15.99 -5.98
C LEU A 24 -2.53 16.57 -5.12
N PHE A 25 -1.60 15.74 -4.67
CA PHE A 25 -0.42 16.19 -3.93
C PHE A 25 0.50 17.08 -4.76
N ALA A 26 0.70 16.78 -6.03
CA ALA A 26 1.48 17.63 -6.95
C ALA A 26 0.78 18.96 -7.26
N TYR A 27 -0.57 19.00 -7.25
CA TYR A 27 -1.34 20.20 -7.57
C TYR A 27 -1.41 21.21 -6.40
N ILE A 28 -1.34 20.75 -5.15
CA ILE A 28 -1.43 21.62 -3.96
C ILE A 28 -0.41 22.78 -3.99
N PRO A 29 0.89 22.58 -4.22
CA PRO A 29 1.85 23.67 -4.25
C PRO A 29 1.65 24.63 -5.43
N HIS A 30 1.09 24.16 -6.55
CA HIS A 30 0.87 24.99 -7.73
C HIS A 30 -0.19 26.07 -7.54
N LYS A 31 -1.20 25.82 -6.72
CA LYS A 31 -2.34 26.74 -6.46
C LYS A 31 -2.12 27.70 -5.30
N ASN A 32 -1.06 27.53 -4.51
CA ASN A 32 -0.82 28.32 -3.30
C ASN A 32 -0.60 29.82 -3.52
N SER A 33 -0.32 30.26 -4.75
CA SER A 33 -0.25 31.68 -5.12
C SER A 33 -1.61 32.38 -5.20
N ALA A 34 -2.72 31.61 -5.13
CA ALA A 34 -4.07 32.11 -5.36
C ALA A 34 -5.08 31.82 -4.22
N ILE A 35 -4.65 31.17 -3.11
CA ILE A 35 -5.56 30.81 -2.00
C ILE A 35 -5.56 31.92 -0.95
N PRO A 36 -6.72 32.45 -0.55
CA PRO A 36 -6.81 33.50 0.47
C PRO A 36 -6.36 32.97 1.85
N LEU A 37 -5.84 33.89 2.67
CA LEU A 37 -5.17 33.71 3.99
C LEU A 37 -5.91 32.81 5.03
N GLY A 38 -7.09 32.32 4.73
CA GLY A 38 -7.93 31.53 5.66
C GLY A 38 -7.55 30.06 5.83
N MET A 39 -6.64 29.52 5.01
CA MET A 39 -6.18 28.12 5.12
C MET A 39 -4.72 28.04 5.55
N ALA A 40 -4.43 28.49 6.78
CA ALA A 40 -3.08 28.41 7.38
C ALA A 40 -2.46 27.00 7.32
N ILE A 41 -3.29 25.95 7.38
CA ILE A 41 -2.87 24.54 7.27
C ILE A 41 -2.28 24.25 5.88
N VAL A 42 -2.88 24.77 4.80
CA VAL A 42 -2.40 24.56 3.43
C VAL A 42 -1.05 25.25 3.20
N HIS A 43 -0.85 26.44 3.78
CA HIS A 43 0.43 27.16 3.73
C HIS A 43 1.55 26.45 4.51
N ALA A 44 1.22 25.80 5.62
CA ALA A 44 2.19 25.05 6.42
C ALA A 44 2.60 23.72 5.74
N ILE A 45 1.69 23.11 4.97
CA ILE A 45 1.92 21.80 4.33
C ILE A 45 2.50 21.96 2.90
N ALA A 46 2.25 23.08 2.23
CA ALA A 46 2.69 23.31 0.85
C ALA A 46 4.20 23.11 0.60
N PRO A 47 5.13 23.57 1.46
CA PRO A 47 6.56 23.34 1.26
C PRO A 47 6.94 21.86 1.32
N VAL A 48 6.19 21.03 2.05
CA VAL A 48 6.41 19.58 2.13
C VAL A 48 6.13 18.91 0.79
N PHE A 49 5.19 19.41 0.00
CA PHE A 49 4.84 18.88 -1.32
C PHE A 49 5.63 19.51 -2.49
N SER A 50 6.66 20.32 -2.21
CA SER A 50 7.46 20.95 -3.25
C SER A 50 8.49 20.02 -3.88
N ASN A 51 8.80 18.88 -3.26
CA ASN A 51 9.82 17.94 -3.70
C ASN A 51 9.20 16.64 -4.21
N TYR A 52 9.70 16.12 -5.35
CA TYR A 52 9.27 14.81 -5.87
C TYR A 52 9.51 13.66 -4.89
N LYS A 53 10.60 13.72 -4.12
CA LYS A 53 10.90 12.70 -3.10
C LYS A 53 9.80 12.59 -2.03
N THR A 54 9.31 13.73 -1.56
CA THR A 54 8.25 13.77 -0.54
C THR A 54 6.92 13.28 -1.08
N ILE A 55 6.57 13.66 -2.31
CA ILE A 55 5.35 13.17 -2.98
C ILE A 55 5.43 11.66 -3.16
N ALA A 56 6.56 11.13 -3.61
CA ALA A 56 6.78 9.70 -3.77
C ALA A 56 6.72 8.95 -2.43
N ALA A 57 7.30 9.51 -1.36
CA ALA A 57 7.26 8.92 -0.03
C ALA A 57 5.83 8.85 0.51
N LEU A 58 5.08 9.95 0.47
CA LEU A 58 3.68 10.00 0.92
C LEU A 58 2.78 9.06 0.12
N THR A 59 2.94 9.01 -1.20
CA THR A 59 2.20 8.08 -2.05
C THR A 59 2.54 6.62 -1.69
N SER A 60 3.81 6.32 -1.41
CA SER A 60 4.25 4.98 -1.01
C SER A 60 3.70 4.56 0.35
N ILE A 61 3.65 5.48 1.33
CA ILE A 61 3.04 5.24 2.64
C ILE A 61 1.54 4.97 2.50
N LEU A 62 0.85 5.77 1.70
CA LEU A 62 -0.58 5.57 1.47
C LEU A 62 -0.86 4.26 0.74
N SER A 63 -0.02 3.89 -0.23
CA SER A 63 -0.11 2.60 -0.90
C SER A 63 0.12 1.45 0.09
N MET A 64 1.07 1.59 1.05
CA MET A 64 1.29 0.63 2.11
C MET A 64 0.03 0.38 2.94
N VAL A 65 -0.70 1.43 3.33
CA VAL A 65 -1.97 1.30 4.08
C VAL A 65 -3.01 0.53 3.26
N CYS A 66 -3.22 0.90 2.00
CA CYS A 66 -4.16 0.22 1.12
C CYS A 66 -3.81 -1.25 0.90
N PHE A 67 -2.52 -1.54 0.66
CA PHE A 67 -2.07 -2.90 0.40
C PHE A 67 -1.92 -3.76 1.65
N ALA A 68 -1.76 -3.18 2.84
CA ALA A 68 -1.86 -3.91 4.11
C ALA A 68 -3.27 -4.48 4.31
N VAL A 69 -4.31 -3.68 4.04
CA VAL A 69 -5.70 -4.16 4.09
C VAL A 69 -5.98 -5.18 2.99
N PHE A 70 -5.47 -4.96 1.78
CA PHE A 70 -5.57 -5.93 0.68
C PHE A 70 -4.89 -7.25 1.04
N SER A 71 -3.69 -7.21 1.60
CA SER A 71 -2.95 -8.38 2.09
C SER A 71 -3.76 -9.15 3.13
N ALA A 72 -4.34 -8.46 4.12
CA ALA A 72 -5.21 -9.08 5.12
C ALA A 72 -6.44 -9.74 4.48
N ALA A 73 -7.04 -9.13 3.45
CA ALA A 73 -8.16 -9.72 2.72
C ALA A 73 -7.76 -10.99 1.95
N VAL A 74 -6.58 -10.99 1.33
CA VAL A 74 -6.01 -12.15 0.65
C VAL A 74 -5.77 -13.29 1.64
N PHE A 75 -5.11 -13.02 2.77
CA PHE A 75 -4.88 -14.01 3.82
C PHE A 75 -6.17 -14.58 4.37
N ASN A 76 -7.17 -13.72 4.59
CA ASN A 76 -8.48 -14.13 5.06
C ASN A 76 -9.14 -15.13 4.09
N GLN A 77 -9.10 -14.86 2.80
CA GLN A 77 -9.71 -15.71 1.80
C GLN A 77 -8.93 -17.03 1.59
N PHE A 78 -7.59 -17.00 1.59
CA PHE A 78 -6.77 -18.19 1.34
C PHE A 78 -6.62 -19.09 2.57
N ILE A 79 -6.65 -18.51 3.77
CA ILE A 79 -6.34 -19.26 5.00
C ILE A 79 -7.55 -19.36 5.90
N ILE A 80 -8.10 -18.24 6.39
CA ILE A 80 -9.17 -18.29 7.41
C ILE A 80 -10.41 -19.02 6.89
N HIS A 81 -10.83 -18.72 5.65
CA HIS A 81 -12.00 -19.36 5.06
C HIS A 81 -11.86 -20.88 4.88
N ASP A 82 -10.65 -21.37 4.60
CA ASP A 82 -10.43 -22.80 4.39
C ASP A 82 -10.24 -23.57 5.70
N PHE A 83 -9.69 -22.91 6.75
CA PHE A 83 -9.44 -23.54 8.05
C PHE A 83 -10.59 -23.38 9.07
N THR A 84 -11.59 -22.51 8.81
CA THR A 84 -12.72 -22.29 9.73
C THR A 84 -14.06 -22.87 9.26
N GLY A 85 -14.15 -23.38 8.02
CA GLY A 85 -15.40 -23.88 7.43
C GLY A 85 -15.48 -25.39 7.30
N LYS A 86 -16.57 -25.86 6.66
CA LYS A 86 -16.79 -27.29 6.31
C LYS A 86 -15.64 -27.90 5.49
N ARG A 87 -14.85 -27.07 4.80
CA ARG A 87 -13.68 -27.48 4.01
C ARG A 87 -12.52 -28.00 4.88
N PHE A 88 -12.48 -27.65 6.16
CA PHE A 88 -11.49 -28.16 7.10
C PHE A 88 -11.54 -29.70 7.22
N TYR A 89 -12.72 -30.28 7.21
CA TYR A 89 -12.88 -31.76 7.25
C TYR A 89 -12.32 -32.43 5.98
N LEU A 90 -12.45 -31.79 4.82
CA LEU A 90 -11.85 -32.29 3.59
C LEU A 90 -10.32 -32.19 3.61
N LEU A 91 -9.78 -31.14 4.23
CA LEU A 91 -8.33 -30.99 4.42
C LEU A 91 -7.72 -32.08 5.31
N LEU A 92 -8.46 -32.53 6.33
CA LEU A 92 -8.05 -33.62 7.22
C LEU A 92 -8.00 -34.99 6.52
N SER A 93 -8.69 -35.17 5.39
CA SER A 93 -8.70 -36.40 4.62
C SER A 93 -7.44 -36.59 3.75
N TYR A 94 -6.63 -35.55 3.59
CA TYR A 94 -5.40 -35.63 2.81
C TYR A 94 -4.24 -36.18 3.69
N PRO A 95 -3.38 -37.07 3.16
CA PRO A 95 -2.25 -37.65 3.91
C PRO A 95 -1.05 -36.68 4.01
N ILE A 96 -1.31 -35.37 4.11
CA ILE A 96 -0.30 -34.31 4.21
C ILE A 96 -0.47 -33.58 5.53
N LYS A 97 0.65 -33.22 6.18
CA LYS A 97 0.62 -32.46 7.44
C LYS A 97 -0.06 -31.09 7.22
N ASN A 98 -1.06 -30.77 8.03
CA ASN A 98 -1.80 -29.50 7.97
C ASN A 98 -0.88 -28.26 8.05
N SER A 99 0.24 -28.38 8.78
CA SER A 99 1.25 -27.33 8.88
C SER A 99 1.88 -27.00 7.52
N THR A 100 2.14 -28.00 6.68
CA THR A 100 2.72 -27.79 5.34
C THR A 100 1.74 -27.07 4.43
N ILE A 101 0.45 -27.45 4.46
CA ILE A 101 -0.59 -26.79 3.66
C ILE A 101 -0.75 -25.32 4.08
N PHE A 102 -0.76 -25.06 5.40
CA PHE A 102 -0.84 -23.70 5.95
C PHE A 102 0.36 -22.85 5.47
N LEU A 103 1.57 -23.38 5.61
CA LEU A 103 2.80 -22.67 5.24
C LEU A 103 2.83 -22.32 3.74
N VAL A 104 2.51 -23.28 2.88
CA VAL A 104 2.47 -23.03 1.42
C VAL A 104 1.47 -21.94 1.08
N LYS A 105 0.26 -21.97 1.66
CA LYS A 105 -0.76 -20.94 1.43
C LYS A 105 -0.32 -19.57 1.95
N ALA A 106 0.32 -19.52 3.12
CA ALA A 106 0.83 -18.28 3.70
C ALA A 106 1.92 -17.66 2.81
N VAL A 107 2.90 -18.46 2.37
CA VAL A 107 3.97 -17.99 1.48
C VAL A 107 3.39 -17.50 0.15
N THR A 108 2.47 -18.25 -0.44
CA THR A 108 1.81 -17.83 -1.70
C THR A 108 1.07 -16.49 -1.53
N ALA A 109 0.37 -16.30 -0.42
CA ALA A 109 -0.36 -15.07 -0.16
C ALA A 109 0.60 -13.88 0.09
N VAL A 110 1.76 -14.09 0.75
CA VAL A 110 2.81 -13.07 0.90
C VAL A 110 3.36 -12.66 -0.45
N ILE A 111 3.77 -13.62 -1.29
CA ILE A 111 4.32 -13.35 -2.62
C ILE A 111 3.29 -12.59 -3.47
N LEU A 112 2.03 -13.00 -3.44
CA LEU A 112 0.95 -12.33 -4.17
C LEU A 112 0.76 -10.89 -3.70
N SER A 113 0.79 -10.64 -2.40
CA SER A 113 0.62 -9.30 -1.82
C SER A 113 1.77 -8.37 -2.19
N ILE A 114 3.02 -8.85 -2.07
CA ILE A 114 4.21 -8.06 -2.44
C ILE A 114 4.22 -7.75 -3.94
N SER A 115 3.97 -8.75 -4.78
CA SER A 115 3.96 -8.57 -6.23
C SER A 115 2.85 -7.62 -6.68
N ALA A 116 1.66 -7.72 -6.09
CA ALA A 116 0.54 -6.83 -6.39
C ALA A 116 0.85 -5.36 -6.05
N MET A 117 1.45 -5.10 -4.90
CA MET A 117 1.84 -3.75 -4.49
C MET A 117 2.96 -3.19 -5.37
N LEU A 118 4.00 -3.98 -5.67
CA LEU A 118 5.09 -3.54 -6.54
C LEU A 118 4.60 -3.20 -7.94
N LEU A 119 3.75 -4.04 -8.53
CA LEU A 119 3.16 -3.77 -9.85
C LEU A 119 2.30 -2.51 -9.83
N CYS A 120 1.47 -2.32 -8.79
CA CYS A 120 0.65 -1.14 -8.65
C CYS A 120 1.50 0.13 -8.54
N ASN A 121 2.50 0.16 -7.65
CA ASN A 121 3.38 1.31 -7.46
C ASN A 121 4.20 1.59 -8.71
N LEU A 122 4.70 0.56 -9.41
CA LEU A 122 5.42 0.73 -10.66
C LEU A 122 4.54 1.41 -11.71
N LEU A 123 3.29 1.01 -11.86
CA LEU A 123 2.34 1.66 -12.77
C LEU A 123 2.08 3.11 -12.38
N VAL A 124 1.81 3.38 -11.09
CA VAL A 124 1.53 4.72 -10.57
C VAL A 124 2.71 5.65 -10.82
N PHE A 125 3.92 5.27 -10.42
CA PHE A 125 5.09 6.14 -10.55
C PHE A 125 5.56 6.29 -11.98
N THR A 126 5.50 5.23 -12.82
CA THR A 126 5.85 5.34 -14.23
C THR A 126 4.91 6.31 -14.96
N PHE A 127 3.62 6.20 -14.71
CA PHE A 127 2.63 7.07 -15.31
C PHE A 127 2.78 8.52 -14.82
N PHE A 128 2.99 8.72 -13.50
CA PHE A 128 3.20 10.03 -12.91
C PHE A 128 4.45 10.71 -13.47
N TYR A 129 5.59 10.03 -13.48
CA TYR A 129 6.83 10.62 -14.02
C TYR A 129 6.78 10.86 -15.52
N TYR A 130 6.11 9.99 -16.28
CA TYR A 130 5.91 10.21 -17.72
C TYR A 130 5.09 11.47 -18.00
N THR A 131 3.99 11.67 -17.27
CA THR A 131 3.16 12.89 -17.45
C THR A 131 3.87 14.16 -16.98
N GLU A 132 4.66 14.07 -15.92
CA GLU A 132 5.41 15.20 -15.38
C GLU A 132 6.54 15.66 -16.33
N THR A 133 7.11 14.76 -17.15
CA THR A 133 8.04 15.15 -18.21
C THR A 133 7.38 15.97 -19.33
N ILE A 134 6.08 15.78 -19.55
CA ILE A 134 5.32 16.51 -20.58
C ILE A 134 4.74 17.82 -20.01
N PHE A 135 4.22 17.76 -18.79
CA PHE A 135 3.59 18.88 -18.10
C PHE A 135 4.17 19.04 -16.68
N PRO A 136 5.31 19.75 -16.52
CA PRO A 136 5.95 19.90 -15.23
C PRO A 136 5.07 20.73 -14.29
N MET A 137 4.52 20.10 -13.25
CA MET A 137 3.71 20.73 -12.22
C MET A 137 4.55 21.17 -11.02
N VAL A 138 5.58 20.40 -10.67
CA VAL A 138 6.47 20.70 -9.54
C VAL A 138 7.63 21.58 -10.02
N LYS A 139 7.63 22.84 -9.58
CA LYS A 139 8.65 23.81 -9.94
C LYS A 139 9.85 23.68 -8.99
N GLY A 140 11.03 23.48 -9.53
CA GLY A 140 12.28 23.56 -8.78
C GLY A 140 13.03 22.26 -8.57
N ASP A 141 12.45 21.12 -8.94
CA ASP A 141 13.14 19.82 -8.88
C ASP A 141 13.22 19.18 -10.28
N ALA A 142 14.27 18.43 -10.56
CA ALA A 142 14.46 17.75 -11.83
C ALA A 142 14.29 16.24 -11.64
N ILE A 143 13.54 15.62 -12.56
CA ILE A 143 13.38 14.17 -12.58
C ILE A 143 14.74 13.55 -12.96
N SER A 144 15.36 12.88 -12.00
CA SER A 144 16.63 12.18 -12.17
C SER A 144 16.44 10.66 -12.11
N ALA A 145 17.35 9.91 -12.73
CA ALA A 145 17.34 8.44 -12.65
C ALA A 145 17.52 7.93 -11.19
N SER A 146 18.24 8.70 -10.33
CA SER A 146 18.38 8.40 -8.92
C SER A 146 17.05 8.44 -8.18
N LEU A 147 16.16 9.37 -8.53
CA LEU A 147 14.85 9.51 -7.94
C LEU A 147 13.96 8.28 -8.21
N PHE A 148 14.03 7.75 -9.43
CA PHE A 148 13.30 6.52 -9.78
C PHE A 148 13.83 5.31 -9.00
N TYR A 149 15.15 5.22 -8.82
CA TYR A 149 15.77 4.15 -8.04
C TYR A 149 15.40 4.23 -6.54
N ASP A 150 15.43 5.42 -5.95
CA ASP A 150 15.06 5.65 -4.56
C ASP A 150 13.58 5.33 -4.32
N THR A 151 12.70 5.72 -5.25
CA THR A 151 11.27 5.41 -5.20
C THR A 151 11.03 3.89 -5.31
N GLY A 152 11.80 3.19 -6.14
CA GLY A 152 11.74 1.74 -6.27
C GLY A 152 12.13 1.02 -4.97
N LYS A 153 13.21 1.46 -4.32
CA LYS A 153 13.64 0.92 -3.01
C LYS A 153 12.59 1.14 -1.93
N LEU A 154 12.04 2.36 -1.84
CA LEU A 154 10.95 2.69 -0.91
C LEU A 154 9.73 1.79 -1.14
N SER A 155 9.31 1.63 -2.39
CA SER A 155 8.19 0.78 -2.75
C SER A 155 8.40 -0.68 -2.35
N LEU A 156 9.62 -1.20 -2.53
CA LEU A 156 9.96 -2.56 -2.11
C LEU A 156 9.92 -2.71 -0.59
N LEU A 157 10.50 -1.77 0.15
CA LEU A 157 10.50 -1.78 1.61
C LEU A 157 9.07 -1.75 2.15
N PHE A 158 8.24 -0.84 1.67
CA PHE A 158 6.85 -0.73 2.11
C PHE A 158 5.99 -1.93 1.70
N SER A 159 6.31 -2.61 0.59
CA SER A 159 5.59 -3.83 0.21
C SER A 159 5.84 -4.99 1.18
N VAL A 160 7.06 -5.12 1.68
CA VAL A 160 7.40 -6.11 2.71
C VAL A 160 6.69 -5.78 4.04
N ILE A 161 6.68 -4.50 4.43
CA ILE A 161 5.96 -4.05 5.64
C ILE A 161 4.46 -4.33 5.51
N ALA A 162 3.83 -4.01 4.38
CA ALA A 162 2.41 -4.27 4.15
C ALA A 162 2.07 -5.76 4.25
N ALA A 163 2.93 -6.63 3.70
CA ALA A 163 2.75 -8.08 3.81
C ALA A 163 2.92 -8.56 5.26
N ALA A 164 3.88 -8.01 6.01
CA ALA A 164 4.09 -8.34 7.43
C ALA A 164 2.88 -7.94 8.29
N ILE A 165 2.32 -6.74 8.07
CA ILE A 165 1.07 -6.30 8.73
C ILE A 165 -0.07 -7.28 8.43
N GLY A 166 -0.19 -7.71 7.17
CA GLY A 166 -1.17 -8.70 6.75
C GLY A 166 -1.04 -10.03 7.50
N LEU A 167 0.20 -10.52 7.68
CA LEU A 167 0.48 -11.74 8.45
C LEU A 167 0.09 -11.61 9.93
N ILE A 168 0.47 -10.51 10.57
CA ILE A 168 0.13 -10.26 11.99
C ILE A 168 -1.40 -10.18 12.15
N SER A 169 -2.06 -9.45 11.27
CA SER A 169 -3.52 -9.30 11.27
C SER A 169 -4.23 -10.62 11.05
N MET A 170 -3.69 -11.48 10.18
CA MET A 170 -4.20 -12.84 9.95
C MET A 170 -4.14 -13.68 11.23
N GLN A 171 -3.04 -13.63 11.98
CA GLN A 171 -2.90 -14.39 13.24
C GLN A 171 -3.98 -14.00 14.25
N ILE A 172 -4.21 -12.68 14.42
CA ILE A 172 -5.25 -12.18 15.32
C ILE A 172 -6.65 -12.59 14.83
N GLY A 173 -6.90 -12.48 13.54
CA GLY A 173 -8.17 -12.89 12.93
C GLY A 173 -8.43 -14.39 13.04
N PHE A 174 -7.39 -15.21 12.94
CA PHE A 174 -7.48 -16.65 13.11
C PHE A 174 -7.87 -17.04 14.55
N VAL A 175 -7.25 -16.42 15.56
CA VAL A 175 -7.58 -16.61 16.98
C VAL A 175 -9.03 -16.24 17.27
N LYS A 176 -9.50 -15.12 16.69
CA LYS A 176 -10.88 -14.64 16.90
C LYS A 176 -11.91 -15.27 15.96
N LYS A 177 -11.48 -16.13 15.02
CA LYS A 177 -12.34 -16.79 14.01
C LYS A 177 -13.23 -15.81 13.23
N SER A 178 -12.76 -14.59 12.99
CA SER A 178 -13.52 -13.51 12.38
C SER A 178 -12.74 -12.80 11.28
N SER A 179 -13.27 -12.84 10.08
CA SER A 179 -12.75 -12.14 8.91
C SER A 179 -12.72 -10.62 9.05
N HIS A 180 -13.73 -10.05 9.70
CA HIS A 180 -13.83 -8.59 9.86
C HIS A 180 -12.76 -8.05 10.80
N ILE A 181 -12.44 -8.80 11.86
CA ILE A 181 -11.39 -8.42 12.81
C ILE A 181 -10.03 -8.34 12.11
N THR A 182 -9.72 -9.26 11.21
CA THR A 182 -8.48 -9.24 10.43
C THR A 182 -8.31 -7.93 9.67
N LEU A 183 -9.37 -7.45 9.00
CA LEU A 183 -9.34 -6.21 8.22
C LEU A 183 -9.19 -4.98 9.10
N ILE A 184 -9.95 -4.91 10.21
CA ILE A 184 -9.89 -3.78 11.15
C ILE A 184 -8.50 -3.68 11.78
N VAL A 185 -7.95 -4.81 12.21
CA VAL A 185 -6.61 -4.87 12.83
C VAL A 185 -5.54 -4.45 11.81
N SER A 186 -5.62 -4.94 10.56
CA SER A 186 -4.69 -4.54 9.51
C SER A 186 -4.73 -3.03 9.25
N PHE A 187 -5.91 -2.46 9.17
CA PHE A 187 -6.08 -1.01 8.98
C PHE A 187 -5.49 -0.23 10.17
N ALA A 188 -5.83 -0.62 11.41
CA ALA A 188 -5.32 0.04 12.61
C ALA A 188 -3.77 0.00 12.69
N PHE A 189 -3.17 -1.18 12.46
CA PHE A 189 -1.71 -1.33 12.48
C PHE A 189 -1.03 -0.53 11.35
N SER A 190 -1.61 -0.52 10.15
CA SER A 190 -1.05 0.24 9.04
C SER A 190 -1.08 1.74 9.28
N VAL A 191 -2.15 2.27 9.86
CA VAL A 191 -2.25 3.70 10.24
C VAL A 191 -1.28 4.06 11.36
N LEU A 192 -1.13 3.21 12.37
CA LEU A 192 -0.15 3.44 13.44
C LEU A 192 1.28 3.48 12.89
N LEU A 193 1.64 2.53 12.04
CA LEU A 193 2.96 2.49 11.41
C LEU A 193 3.20 3.66 10.44
N SER A 194 2.19 4.08 9.69
CA SER A 194 2.32 5.24 8.80
C SER A 194 2.65 6.52 9.58
N ASN A 195 1.99 6.75 10.71
CA ASN A 195 2.30 7.92 11.57
C ASN A 195 3.73 7.88 12.12
N LEU A 196 4.25 6.70 12.50
CA LEU A 196 5.62 6.57 12.97
C LEU A 196 6.64 6.82 11.85
N LEU A 197 6.36 6.37 10.63
CA LEU A 197 7.21 6.55 9.47
C LEU A 197 7.22 8.01 8.98
N ASP A 198 6.08 8.70 9.03
CA ASP A 198 5.99 10.13 8.69
C ASP A 198 6.88 10.97 9.60
N VAL A 199 6.88 10.69 10.90
CA VAL A 199 7.74 11.40 11.88
C VAL A 199 9.22 11.17 11.59
N SER A 200 9.63 9.95 11.25
CA SER A 200 11.03 9.64 10.94
C SER A 200 11.49 10.29 9.63
N LEU A 201 10.67 10.25 8.59
CA LEU A 201 10.96 10.88 7.30
C LEU A 201 11.05 12.40 7.40
N LEU A 202 10.22 13.04 8.23
CA LEU A 202 10.28 14.48 8.48
C LEU A 202 11.51 14.87 9.32
N ALA A 203 12.00 13.99 10.18
CA ALA A 203 13.21 14.22 10.96
C ALA A 203 14.48 14.18 10.09
N ASP A 204 14.52 13.33 9.07
CA ASP A 204 15.66 13.21 8.14
C ASP A 204 15.70 14.33 7.08
N LEU A 205 14.63 15.12 6.96
CA LEU A 205 14.54 16.26 6.02
C LEU A 205 14.95 17.60 6.64
N ASN A 206 15.17 17.67 7.96
CA ASN A 206 15.69 18.82 8.70
C ASN A 206 17.18 18.69 8.99
#